data_3d0dac21111bd50668315edf09745381
#
_entry.id   3d0dac21111bd50668315edf09745381
#
_cell.length_a   1.000
_cell.length_b   1.000
_cell.length_c   1.000
_cell.angle_alpha   90.00
_cell.angle_beta   90.00
_cell.angle_gamma   90.00
#
_symmetry.space_group_name_H-M   'P 1'
#
loop_
_entity.id
_entity.type
_entity.pdbx_description
1 polymer ?
#
loop_
_entity_poly.entity_id
_entity_poly.type
_entity_poly.pdbx_seq_one_letter_code
_entity_poly.pdbx_strand_id
1 'polypeptide(L)'
;MSVSPLDYRYGRDEAKHIWSREGRHARQLEVERALVWAHCQLGRVSVEDYDAIADIADPGIVTADRVDEIEAETKHDIMALTKAMAEAAGDAGWCIHLGATSNDIVDSAVALQIKDSIALQREALENLIGTMCEM
;
A
#
# COMPACT_ATOMS: atom_id res chain seq x y z
N MET A 1 7.41 -2.29 -15.02
CA MET A 1 8.28 -1.82 -16.13
C MET A 1 8.73 -0.40 -15.81
N SER A 2 10.03 -0.13 -15.79
CA SER A 2 10.55 1.23 -15.52
C SER A 2 10.16 2.17 -16.65
N VAL A 3 9.62 3.33 -16.31
CA VAL A 3 9.15 4.33 -17.28
C VAL A 3 10.29 5.27 -17.71
N SER A 4 11.36 5.36 -16.88
CA SER A 4 12.49 6.26 -17.13
C SER A 4 13.79 5.47 -17.26
N PRO A 5 14.64 5.81 -18.27
CA PRO A 5 15.98 5.22 -18.38
C PRO A 5 16.88 5.50 -17.17
N LEU A 6 16.50 6.43 -16.29
CA LEU A 6 17.22 6.76 -15.07
C LEU A 6 16.94 5.79 -13.93
N ASP A 7 15.79 5.10 -13.95
CA ASP A 7 15.31 4.26 -12.84
C ASP A 7 16.22 3.05 -12.53
N TYR A 8 16.93 2.54 -13.54
CA TYR A 8 17.92 1.47 -13.34
C TYR A 8 19.37 1.94 -13.29
N ARG A 9 19.62 3.22 -13.59
CA ARG A 9 20.97 3.79 -13.64
C ARG A 9 21.33 4.58 -12.39
N TYR A 10 20.36 5.23 -11.78
CA TYR A 10 20.53 6.14 -10.66
C TYR A 10 19.49 5.88 -9.58
N GLY A 11 19.80 6.31 -8.38
CA GLY A 11 18.95 6.17 -7.23
C GLY A 11 19.20 4.90 -6.43
N ARG A 12 18.89 4.97 -5.14
CA ARG A 12 19.00 3.86 -4.19
C ARG A 12 17.85 2.88 -4.44
N ASP A 13 18.09 1.59 -4.22
CA ASP A 13 17.08 0.55 -4.45
C ASP A 13 15.89 0.68 -3.49
N GLU A 14 16.13 1.16 -2.26
CA GLU A 14 15.06 1.47 -1.29
C GLU A 14 14.12 2.55 -1.83
N ALA A 15 14.65 3.61 -2.45
CA ALA A 15 13.83 4.67 -3.04
C ALA A 15 13.01 4.16 -4.25
N LYS A 16 13.60 3.28 -5.07
CA LYS A 16 12.90 2.65 -6.19
C LYS A 16 11.77 1.73 -5.69
N HIS A 17 12.03 0.97 -4.61
CA HIS A 17 11.04 0.08 -4.01
C HIS A 17 9.82 0.86 -3.50
N ILE A 18 10.00 1.98 -2.80
CA ILE A 18 8.92 2.82 -2.30
C ILE A 18 7.94 3.18 -3.43
N TRP A 19 8.45 3.53 -4.61
CA TRP A 19 7.66 4.00 -5.75
C TRP A 19 7.38 2.93 -6.80
N SER A 20 7.75 1.68 -6.51
CA SER A 20 7.41 0.55 -7.38
C SER A 20 5.90 0.25 -7.35
N ARG A 21 5.46 -0.57 -8.32
CA ARG A 21 4.11 -1.14 -8.32
C ARG A 21 3.82 -1.89 -7.02
N GLU A 22 4.77 -2.73 -6.61
CA GLU A 22 4.69 -3.55 -5.39
C GLU A 22 4.66 -2.67 -4.13
N GLY A 23 5.48 -1.62 -4.07
CA GLY A 23 5.48 -0.66 -2.97
C GLY A 23 4.16 0.08 -2.84
N ARG A 24 3.57 0.54 -3.96
CA ARG A 24 2.24 1.16 -3.98
C ARG A 24 1.17 0.17 -3.51
N HIS A 25 1.19 -1.04 -4.07
CA HIS A 25 0.23 -2.09 -3.72
C HIS A 25 0.24 -2.40 -2.22
N ALA A 26 1.42 -2.56 -1.62
CA ALA A 26 1.56 -2.79 -0.19
C ALA A 26 0.94 -1.65 0.65
N ARG A 27 1.12 -0.38 0.24
CA ARG A 27 0.53 0.77 0.93
C ARG A 27 -0.98 0.85 0.76
N GLN A 28 -1.53 0.47 -0.38
CA GLN A 28 -2.97 0.38 -0.58
C GLN A 28 -3.61 -0.68 0.32
N LEU A 29 -3.01 -1.86 0.44
CA LEU A 29 -3.45 -2.90 1.39
C LEU A 29 -3.41 -2.41 2.84
N GLU A 30 -2.35 -1.69 3.23
CA GLU A 30 -2.23 -1.10 4.56
C GLU A 30 -3.35 -0.10 4.86
N VAL A 31 -3.71 0.74 3.89
CA VAL A 31 -4.80 1.73 4.03
C VAL A 31 -6.15 1.04 4.18
N GLU A 32 -6.45 0.03 3.36
CA GLU A 32 -7.69 -0.76 3.47
C GLU A 32 -7.79 -1.44 4.84
N ARG A 33 -6.71 -2.07 5.31
CA ARG A 33 -6.66 -2.66 6.66
C ARG A 33 -6.91 -1.63 7.74
N ALA A 34 -6.31 -0.43 7.62
CA ALA A 34 -6.51 0.66 8.59
C ALA A 34 -7.94 1.18 8.60
N LEU A 35 -8.61 1.22 7.43
CA LEU A 35 -10.01 1.58 7.31
C LEU A 35 -10.91 0.57 8.06
N VAL A 36 -10.70 -0.73 7.85
CA VAL A 36 -11.46 -1.77 8.54
C VAL A 36 -11.19 -1.73 10.05
N TRP A 37 -9.93 -1.49 10.46
CA TRP A 37 -9.60 -1.28 11.88
C TRP A 37 -10.38 -0.12 12.49
N ALA A 38 -10.47 1.01 11.79
CA ALA A 38 -11.22 2.17 12.28
C ALA A 38 -12.73 1.83 12.45
N HIS A 39 -13.31 1.09 11.52
CA HIS A 39 -14.67 0.60 11.66
C HIS A 39 -14.84 -0.38 12.82
N CYS A 40 -13.86 -1.24 13.07
CA CYS A 40 -13.84 -2.13 14.22
C CYS A 40 -13.82 -1.33 15.54
N GLN A 41 -12.98 -0.30 15.66
CA GLN A 41 -12.95 0.57 16.85
C GLN A 41 -14.27 1.32 17.09
N LEU A 42 -15.04 1.57 16.05
CA LEU A 42 -16.36 2.18 16.13
C LEU A 42 -17.50 1.15 16.38
N GLY A 43 -17.18 -0.14 16.54
CA GLY A 43 -18.14 -1.21 16.73
C GLY A 43 -19.01 -1.51 15.49
N ARG A 44 -18.58 -1.10 14.29
CA ARG A 44 -19.31 -1.35 13.03
C ARG A 44 -18.89 -2.67 12.36
N VAL A 45 -17.68 -3.13 12.64
CA VAL A 45 -17.09 -4.39 12.18
C VAL A 45 -16.69 -5.18 13.42
N SER A 46 -16.86 -6.50 13.40
CA SER A 46 -16.44 -7.37 14.49
C SER A 46 -14.91 -7.47 14.58
N VAL A 47 -14.38 -7.87 15.72
CA VAL A 47 -12.95 -8.13 15.89
C VAL A 47 -12.53 -9.30 15.00
N GLU A 48 -13.37 -10.33 14.90
CA GLU A 48 -13.13 -11.51 14.08
C GLU A 48 -13.02 -11.16 12.59
N ASP A 49 -13.90 -10.29 12.07
CA ASP A 49 -13.83 -9.83 10.68
C ASP A 49 -12.58 -8.98 10.45
N TYR A 50 -12.24 -8.08 11.39
CA TYR A 50 -10.99 -7.29 11.30
C TYR A 50 -9.76 -8.19 11.28
N ASP A 51 -9.68 -9.18 12.18
CA ASP A 51 -8.53 -10.09 12.23
C ASP A 51 -8.38 -10.86 10.92
N ALA A 52 -9.48 -11.33 10.33
CA ALA A 52 -9.47 -11.96 9.02
C ALA A 52 -8.94 -11.04 7.92
N ILE A 53 -9.31 -9.75 7.93
CA ILE A 53 -8.79 -8.77 6.97
C ILE A 53 -7.32 -8.45 7.25
N ALA A 54 -6.92 -8.34 8.52
CA ALA A 54 -5.53 -8.08 8.90
C ALA A 54 -4.58 -9.19 8.43
N ASP A 55 -5.03 -10.44 8.51
CA ASP A 55 -4.26 -11.61 8.09
C ASP A 55 -4.02 -11.66 6.58
N ILE A 56 -4.99 -11.20 5.77
CA ILE A 56 -4.89 -11.24 4.30
C ILE A 56 -4.30 -9.97 3.70
N ALA A 57 -4.20 -8.88 4.45
CA ALA A 57 -3.68 -7.60 3.95
C ALA A 57 -2.14 -7.64 3.79
N ASP A 58 -1.65 -8.65 3.11
CA ASP A 58 -0.25 -8.92 2.81
C ASP A 58 -0.04 -9.10 1.30
N PRO A 59 0.97 -8.43 0.69
CA PRO A 59 1.26 -8.57 -0.75
C PRO A 59 1.57 -10.00 -1.21
N GLY A 60 1.97 -10.89 -0.30
CA GLY A 60 2.19 -12.30 -0.58
C GLY A 60 0.90 -13.12 -0.67
N ILE A 61 -0.20 -12.61 -0.12
CA ILE A 61 -1.53 -13.23 -0.15
C ILE A 61 -2.38 -12.57 -1.22
N VAL A 62 -2.63 -11.27 -1.10
CA VAL A 62 -3.29 -10.47 -2.13
C VAL A 62 -2.22 -9.92 -3.06
N THR A 63 -1.90 -10.67 -4.10
CA THR A 63 -0.78 -10.33 -5.00
C THR A 63 -1.18 -9.23 -5.99
N ALA A 64 -0.20 -8.39 -6.33
CA ALA A 64 -0.40 -7.36 -7.34
C ALA A 64 -0.77 -7.96 -8.73
N ASP A 65 -0.29 -9.16 -9.05
CA ASP A 65 -0.65 -9.86 -10.28
C ASP A 65 -2.13 -10.26 -10.30
N ARG A 66 -2.67 -10.72 -9.16
CA ARG A 66 -4.11 -11.02 -9.06
C ARG A 66 -4.96 -9.77 -9.23
N VAL A 67 -4.52 -8.65 -8.66
CA VAL A 67 -5.20 -7.35 -8.84
C VAL A 67 -5.19 -6.94 -10.31
N ASP A 68 -4.07 -7.07 -11.02
CA ASP A 68 -3.98 -6.74 -12.46
C ASP A 68 -4.92 -7.62 -13.30
N GLU A 69 -5.04 -8.93 -13.00
CA GLU A 69 -5.98 -9.82 -13.68
C GLU A 69 -7.42 -9.32 -13.54
N ILE A 70 -7.83 -8.95 -12.33
CA ILE A 70 -9.17 -8.43 -12.05
C ILE A 70 -9.36 -7.04 -12.69
N GLU A 71 -8.32 -6.19 -12.67
CA GLU A 71 -8.36 -4.87 -13.30
C GLU A 71 -8.52 -4.97 -14.81
N ALA A 72 -7.94 -5.98 -15.46
CA ALA A 72 -8.12 -6.21 -16.90
C ALA A 72 -9.59 -6.37 -17.29
N GLU A 73 -10.44 -6.86 -16.37
CA GLU A 73 -11.88 -7.01 -16.56
C GLU A 73 -12.65 -5.78 -16.08
N THR A 74 -12.35 -5.29 -14.88
CA THR A 74 -13.12 -4.23 -14.21
C THR A 74 -12.80 -2.83 -14.74
N LYS A 75 -11.61 -2.65 -15.34
CA LYS A 75 -11.08 -1.35 -15.79
C LYS A 75 -11.02 -0.29 -14.68
N HIS A 76 -10.84 -0.74 -13.44
CA HIS A 76 -10.81 0.12 -12.27
C HIS A 76 -9.89 -0.48 -11.19
N ASP A 77 -8.80 0.20 -10.88
CA ASP A 77 -7.71 -0.26 -10.01
C ASP A 77 -8.16 -0.58 -8.57
N ILE A 78 -8.78 0.36 -7.87
CA ILE A 78 -9.22 0.14 -6.48
C ILE A 78 -10.36 -0.88 -6.39
N MET A 79 -11.26 -0.93 -7.38
CA MET A 79 -12.26 -1.99 -7.43
C MET A 79 -11.61 -3.36 -7.59
N ALA A 80 -10.54 -3.47 -8.38
CA ALA A 80 -9.79 -4.70 -8.54
C ALA A 80 -9.09 -5.11 -7.24
N LEU A 81 -8.46 -4.16 -6.55
CA LEU A 81 -7.84 -4.38 -5.25
C LEU A 81 -8.86 -4.91 -4.22
N THR A 82 -9.99 -4.22 -4.07
CA THR A 82 -11.03 -4.61 -3.08
C THR A 82 -11.65 -5.97 -3.40
N LYS A 83 -11.81 -6.31 -4.69
CA LYS A 83 -12.24 -7.65 -5.10
C LYS A 83 -11.21 -8.71 -4.77
N ALA A 84 -9.93 -8.49 -5.06
CA ALA A 84 -8.86 -9.43 -4.73
C ALA A 84 -8.77 -9.67 -3.20
N MET A 85 -8.89 -8.61 -2.41
CA MET A 85 -8.97 -8.73 -0.95
C MET A 85 -10.20 -9.50 -0.50
N ALA A 86 -11.38 -9.24 -1.07
CA ALA A 86 -12.62 -9.93 -0.72
C ALA A 86 -12.56 -11.43 -1.09
N GLU A 87 -11.94 -11.79 -2.23
CA GLU A 87 -11.69 -13.18 -2.59
C GLU A 87 -10.84 -13.91 -1.53
N ALA A 88 -9.81 -13.24 -1.00
CA ALA A 88 -8.93 -13.81 0.02
C ALA A 88 -9.58 -13.87 1.42
N ALA A 89 -10.42 -12.89 1.75
CA ALA A 89 -11.06 -12.76 3.06
C ALA A 89 -12.33 -13.63 3.22
N GLY A 90 -12.92 -14.12 2.11
CA GLY A 90 -14.16 -14.87 2.16
C GLY A 90 -15.32 -14.08 2.78
N ASP A 91 -15.95 -14.62 3.80
CA ASP A 91 -17.14 -14.00 4.43
C ASP A 91 -16.86 -12.63 5.06
N ALA A 92 -15.63 -12.36 5.51
CA ALA A 92 -15.24 -11.06 6.04
C ALA A 92 -15.08 -9.97 4.96
N GLY A 93 -15.07 -10.33 3.67
CA GLY A 93 -14.86 -9.41 2.55
C GLY A 93 -15.88 -8.26 2.45
N TRP A 94 -17.04 -8.38 3.09
CA TRP A 94 -18.09 -7.36 3.09
C TRP A 94 -17.67 -6.01 3.70
N CYS A 95 -16.72 -6.01 4.62
CA CYS A 95 -16.29 -4.81 5.34
C CYS A 95 -15.14 -4.05 4.66
N ILE A 96 -14.58 -4.60 3.58
CA ILE A 96 -13.52 -3.96 2.80
C ILE A 96 -14.09 -2.72 2.09
N HIS A 97 -13.33 -1.62 2.11
CA HIS A 97 -13.69 -0.36 1.45
C HIS A 97 -14.99 0.28 1.94
N LEU A 98 -15.44 -0.09 3.15
CA LEU A 98 -16.72 0.36 3.70
C LEU A 98 -16.75 1.88 3.91
N GLY A 99 -17.61 2.57 3.14
CA GLY A 99 -17.82 4.01 3.25
C GLY A 99 -16.69 4.88 2.71
N ALA A 100 -15.69 4.30 2.04
CA ALA A 100 -14.61 5.03 1.37
C ALA A 100 -14.87 5.22 -0.13
N THR A 101 -14.10 6.09 -0.74
CA THR A 101 -13.97 6.20 -2.19
C THR A 101 -12.54 5.86 -2.63
N SER A 102 -12.34 5.56 -3.90
CA SER A 102 -11.04 5.14 -4.44
C SER A 102 -9.91 6.10 -4.09
N ASN A 103 -10.16 7.42 -4.14
CA ASN A 103 -9.15 8.42 -3.82
C ASN A 103 -8.76 8.44 -2.34
N ASP A 104 -9.62 8.04 -1.41
CA ASP A 104 -9.25 7.90 0.00
C ASP A 104 -8.12 6.88 0.16
N ILE A 105 -8.14 5.82 -0.64
CA ILE A 105 -7.11 4.78 -0.62
C ILE A 105 -5.86 5.23 -1.38
N VAL A 106 -6.03 5.74 -2.60
CA VAL A 106 -4.92 6.16 -3.47
C VAL A 106 -4.10 7.26 -2.82
N ASP A 107 -4.75 8.35 -2.37
CA ASP A 107 -4.06 9.52 -1.82
C ASP A 107 -3.41 9.19 -0.46
N SER A 108 -4.05 8.36 0.37
CA SER A 108 -3.48 7.89 1.63
C SER A 108 -2.25 7.00 1.39
N ALA A 109 -2.31 6.09 0.43
CA ALA A 109 -1.16 5.26 0.06
C ALA A 109 0.01 6.10 -0.45
N VAL A 110 -0.26 7.10 -1.31
CA VAL A 110 0.76 8.06 -1.78
C VAL A 110 1.34 8.86 -0.61
N ALA A 111 0.53 9.29 0.35
CA ALA A 111 1.01 9.99 1.54
C ALA A 111 1.97 9.11 2.38
N LEU A 112 1.69 7.81 2.51
CA LEU A 112 2.61 6.86 3.15
C LEU A 112 3.91 6.71 2.37
N GLN A 113 3.87 6.59 1.03
CA GLN A 113 5.08 6.53 0.19
C GLN A 113 5.92 7.82 0.31
N ILE A 114 5.29 8.99 0.37
CA ILE A 114 5.96 10.27 0.62
C ILE A 114 6.64 10.27 2.00
N LYS A 115 5.94 9.81 3.03
CA LYS A 115 6.50 9.69 4.39
C LYS A 115 7.76 8.82 4.41
N ASP A 116 7.72 7.66 3.75
CA ASP A 116 8.88 6.77 3.64
C ASP A 116 10.05 7.43 2.88
N SER A 117 9.73 8.13 1.79
CA SER A 117 10.73 8.86 1.00
C SER A 117 11.40 9.97 1.80
N ILE A 118 10.63 10.70 2.62
CA ILE A 118 11.17 11.74 3.52
C ILE A 118 12.09 11.11 4.58
N ALA A 119 11.71 9.97 5.15
CA ALA A 119 12.55 9.27 6.12
C ALA A 119 13.90 8.85 5.51
N LEU A 120 13.88 8.29 4.30
CA LEU A 120 15.08 7.90 3.56
C LEU A 120 15.98 9.09 3.21
N GLN A 121 15.38 10.21 2.78
CA GLN A 121 16.14 11.44 2.48
C GLN A 121 16.75 12.06 3.73
N ARG A 122 16.02 12.05 4.84
CA ARG A 122 16.51 12.54 6.13
C ARG A 122 17.74 11.75 6.58
N GLU A 123 17.69 10.43 6.54
CA GLU A 123 18.84 9.56 6.85
C GLU A 123 20.06 9.90 5.99
N ALA A 124 19.86 10.08 4.68
CA ALA A 124 20.95 10.42 3.76
C ALA A 124 21.56 11.80 4.07
N LEU A 125 20.75 12.79 4.45
CA LEU A 125 21.20 14.11 4.85
C LEU A 125 21.97 14.08 6.18
N GLU A 126 21.48 13.33 7.17
CA GLU A 126 22.15 13.17 8.47
C GLU A 126 23.55 12.54 8.27
N ASN A 127 23.67 11.53 7.41
CA ASN A 127 24.93 10.90 7.07
C ASN A 127 25.89 11.88 6.36
N LEU A 128 25.37 12.69 5.41
CA LEU A 128 26.17 13.69 4.72
C LEU A 128 26.69 14.76 5.70
N ILE A 129 25.83 15.28 6.59
CA ILE A 129 26.22 16.26 7.61
C ILE A 129 27.30 15.68 8.52
N GLY A 130 27.14 14.41 8.98
CA GLY A 130 28.15 13.73 9.80
C GLY A 130 29.52 13.70 9.11
N THR A 131 29.55 13.27 7.85
CA THR A 131 30.79 13.23 7.05
C THR A 131 31.43 14.62 6.91
N MET A 132 30.63 15.66 6.66
CA MET A 132 31.15 17.02 6.52
C MET A 132 31.70 17.60 7.85
N CYS A 133 31.15 17.17 9.00
CA CYS A 133 31.64 17.61 10.31
C CYS A 133 32.96 16.93 10.71
N GLU A 134 33.29 15.77 10.13
CA GLU A 134 34.54 15.02 10.38
C GLU A 134 35.71 15.48 9.50
N MET A 135 35.44 16.28 8.47
CA MET A 135 36.42 16.86 7.55
C MET A 135 37.03 18.13 8.08
#